data_9173f17bf7a4fbfefefd88c62ef97911
#
_entry.id   9173f17bf7a4fbfefefd88c62ef97911
#
_cell.length_a   1.000
_cell.length_b   1.000
_cell.length_c   1.000
_cell.angle_alpha   90.00
_cell.angle_beta   90.00
_cell.angle_gamma   90.00
#
_symmetry.space_group_name_H-M   'P 1'
#
loop_
_entity.id
_entity.type
_entity.pdbx_description
1 polymer ?
#
loop_
_entity_poly.entity_id
_entity_poly.type
_entity_poly.pdbx_seq_one_letter_code
_entity_poly.pdbx_strand_id
1 'polypeptide(L)'
;TYVCVILEALFLFLNRLFSPGVRWSLITGVAAAYILSSLWQMLSRRKGHIVKIYFQAAAVFVLLAGIDYSLGFQGWSIRYGLPCVLLALAVIILVCMIVNFANWQNYLTMQIFMVLFSLGYLIYSVVGRGGNRILSWIVFGTYLTLWVMTMILGGRKAENEVRRKFHL
;
A
#
# COMPACT_ATOMS: atom_id res chain seq x y z
N THR A 1 -18.53 -10.16 -13.78
CA THR A 1 -17.56 -9.48 -14.69
C THR A 1 -18.25 -8.84 -15.89
N TYR A 2 -19.08 -9.56 -16.68
CA TYR A 2 -19.76 -9.00 -17.87
C TYR A 2 -20.68 -7.83 -17.52
N VAL A 3 -21.44 -7.91 -16.43
CA VAL A 3 -22.34 -6.84 -15.96
C VAL A 3 -21.55 -5.57 -15.63
N CYS A 4 -20.39 -5.69 -14.99
CA CYS A 4 -19.53 -4.52 -14.68
C CYS A 4 -19.00 -3.85 -15.95
N VAL A 5 -18.62 -4.63 -16.97
CA VAL A 5 -18.15 -4.10 -18.27
C VAL A 5 -19.27 -3.37 -19.00
N ILE A 6 -20.48 -3.91 -19.00
CA ILE A 6 -21.65 -3.27 -19.62
C ILE A 6 -22.01 -1.97 -18.90
N LEU A 7 -22.02 -1.98 -17.56
CA LEU A 7 -22.28 -0.78 -16.76
C LEU A 7 -21.22 0.29 -17.01
N GLU A 8 -19.94 -0.07 -17.09
CA GLU A 8 -18.86 0.87 -17.36
C GLU A 8 -18.97 1.48 -18.75
N ALA A 9 -19.31 0.67 -19.77
CA ALA A 9 -19.56 1.18 -21.13
C ALA A 9 -20.74 2.17 -21.16
N LEU A 10 -21.79 1.89 -20.38
CA LEU A 10 -22.95 2.76 -20.24
C LEU A 10 -22.57 4.06 -19.51
N PHE A 11 -21.75 4.01 -18.45
CA PHE A 11 -21.26 5.20 -17.76
C PHE A 11 -20.33 6.04 -18.63
N LEU A 12 -19.46 5.42 -19.44
CA LEU A 12 -18.64 6.11 -20.42
C LEU A 12 -19.49 6.88 -21.45
N PHE A 13 -20.54 6.26 -21.95
CA PHE A 13 -21.47 6.85 -22.90
C PHE A 13 -22.25 8.03 -22.27
N LEU A 14 -22.79 7.85 -21.07
CA LEU A 14 -23.48 8.90 -20.33
C LEU A 14 -22.56 10.07 -19.98
N ASN A 15 -21.32 9.80 -19.57
CA ASN A 15 -20.35 10.85 -19.26
C ASN A 15 -20.02 11.72 -20.48
N ARG A 16 -19.95 11.12 -21.66
CA ARG A 16 -19.70 11.84 -22.91
C ARG A 16 -20.89 12.73 -23.31
N LEU A 17 -22.12 12.34 -22.93
CA LEU A 17 -23.34 13.10 -23.24
C LEU A 17 -23.56 14.26 -22.28
N PHE A 18 -23.33 14.08 -20.97
CA PHE A 18 -23.77 15.02 -19.94
C PHE A 18 -22.67 15.89 -19.35
N SER A 19 -21.41 15.45 -19.37
CA SER A 19 -20.32 16.16 -18.67
C SER A 19 -18.97 16.00 -19.37
N PRO A 20 -18.69 16.69 -20.46
CA PRO A 20 -17.43 16.57 -21.20
C PRO A 20 -16.20 17.06 -20.43
N GLY A 21 -16.36 17.80 -19.33
CA GLY A 21 -15.27 18.40 -18.54
C GLY A 21 -14.73 17.53 -17.43
N VAL A 22 -15.51 16.63 -16.85
CA VAL A 22 -15.09 15.75 -15.74
C VAL A 22 -15.31 14.29 -16.16
N ARG A 23 -14.27 13.48 -16.05
CA ARG A 23 -14.32 12.07 -16.47
C ARG A 23 -14.86 11.17 -15.34
N TRP A 24 -16.11 11.35 -14.96
CA TRP A 24 -16.77 10.57 -13.91
C TRP A 24 -16.71 9.07 -14.12
N SER A 25 -16.78 8.63 -15.40
CA SER A 25 -16.72 7.22 -15.74
C SER A 25 -15.37 6.57 -15.39
N LEU A 26 -14.27 7.33 -15.40
CA LEU A 26 -12.99 6.80 -14.95
C LEU A 26 -12.98 6.53 -13.44
N ILE A 27 -13.66 7.37 -12.65
CA ILE A 27 -13.77 7.17 -11.19
C ILE A 27 -14.54 5.88 -10.90
N THR A 28 -15.68 5.68 -11.60
CA THR A 28 -16.48 4.45 -11.44
C THR A 28 -15.73 3.21 -11.88
N GLY A 29 -14.98 3.27 -13.00
CA GLY A 29 -14.17 2.17 -13.51
C GLY A 29 -13.04 1.78 -12.57
N VAL A 30 -12.31 2.76 -12.05
CA VAL A 30 -11.22 2.48 -11.08
C VAL A 30 -11.80 1.94 -9.77
N ALA A 31 -12.95 2.45 -9.31
CA ALA A 31 -13.64 1.93 -8.13
C ALA A 31 -14.12 0.49 -8.35
N ALA A 32 -14.72 0.18 -9.49
CA ALA A 32 -15.15 -1.16 -9.86
C ALA A 32 -13.95 -2.13 -9.93
N ALA A 33 -12.84 -1.72 -10.56
CA ALA A 33 -11.61 -2.51 -10.63
C ALA A 33 -11.04 -2.77 -9.22
N TYR A 34 -11.07 -1.78 -8.32
CA TYR A 34 -10.67 -1.94 -6.93
C TYR A 34 -11.54 -2.98 -6.21
N ILE A 35 -12.86 -2.88 -6.31
CA ILE A 35 -13.79 -3.81 -5.69
C ILE A 35 -13.56 -5.24 -6.22
N LEU A 36 -13.46 -5.42 -7.54
CA LEU A 36 -13.23 -6.72 -8.16
C LEU A 36 -11.89 -7.33 -7.73
N SER A 37 -10.82 -6.53 -7.69
CA SER A 37 -9.50 -6.99 -7.25
C SER A 37 -9.50 -7.40 -5.77
N SER A 38 -10.22 -6.64 -4.94
CA SER A 38 -10.39 -6.90 -3.51
C SER A 38 -11.16 -8.19 -3.25
N LEU A 39 -12.28 -8.40 -3.97
CA LEU A 39 -13.06 -9.63 -3.90
C LEU A 39 -12.24 -10.83 -4.38
N TRP A 40 -11.51 -10.71 -5.48
CA TRP A 40 -10.66 -11.79 -5.98
C TRP A 40 -9.58 -12.19 -4.98
N GLN A 41 -9.00 -11.23 -4.27
CA GLN A 41 -8.05 -11.51 -3.19
C GLN A 41 -8.67 -12.24 -2.00
N MET A 42 -9.90 -11.85 -1.61
CA MET A 42 -10.62 -12.55 -0.53
C MET A 42 -10.88 -14.01 -0.88
N LEU A 43 -11.26 -14.29 -2.14
CA LEU A 43 -11.50 -15.65 -2.61
C LEU A 43 -10.21 -16.46 -2.83
N SER A 44 -9.08 -15.82 -3.06
CA SER A 44 -7.81 -16.50 -3.31
C SER A 44 -7.21 -17.05 -2.02
N ARG A 45 -7.35 -18.35 -1.75
CA ARG A 45 -6.82 -19.04 -0.57
C ARG A 45 -5.31 -19.27 -0.61
N ARG A 46 -4.67 -19.17 -1.78
CA ARG A 46 -3.26 -19.56 -2.01
C ARG A 46 -2.21 -18.52 -1.60
N LYS A 47 -2.59 -17.26 -1.43
CA LYS A 47 -1.63 -16.18 -1.12
C LYS A 47 -1.53 -15.96 0.39
N GLY A 48 -0.32 -15.82 0.91
CA GLY A 48 -0.09 -15.47 2.32
C GLY A 48 -0.73 -14.13 2.69
N HIS A 49 -1.15 -13.98 3.95
CA HIS A 49 -1.82 -12.78 4.45
C HIS A 49 -1.02 -11.49 4.18
N ILE A 50 0.31 -11.56 4.31
CA ILE A 50 1.23 -10.44 4.09
C ILE A 50 1.12 -9.92 2.65
N VAL A 51 1.18 -10.81 1.66
CA VAL A 51 1.08 -10.44 0.23
C VAL A 51 -0.26 -9.79 -0.08
N LYS A 52 -1.34 -10.24 0.56
CA LYS A 52 -2.68 -9.65 0.40
C LYS A 52 -2.72 -8.20 0.90
N ILE A 53 -2.09 -7.92 2.04
CA ILE A 53 -2.03 -6.56 2.62
C ILE A 53 -1.30 -5.60 1.69
N TYR A 54 -0.13 -5.99 1.17
CA TYR A 54 0.63 -5.16 0.24
C TYR A 54 -0.09 -4.90 -1.08
N PHE A 55 -0.71 -5.94 -1.62
CA PHE A 55 -1.50 -5.79 -2.84
C PHE A 55 -2.71 -4.88 -2.62
N GLN A 56 -3.37 -4.98 -1.45
CA GLN A 56 -4.48 -4.11 -1.11
C GLN A 56 -4.03 -2.65 -0.99
N ALA A 57 -2.88 -2.38 -0.37
CA ALA A 57 -2.31 -1.04 -0.29
C ALA A 57 -1.98 -0.49 -1.69
N ALA A 58 -1.40 -1.30 -2.57
CA ALA A 58 -1.16 -0.92 -3.96
C ALA A 58 -2.46 -0.62 -4.71
N ALA A 59 -3.50 -1.43 -4.51
CA ALA A 59 -4.81 -1.21 -5.14
C ALA A 59 -5.47 0.09 -4.66
N VAL A 60 -5.37 0.41 -3.37
CA VAL A 60 -5.85 1.70 -2.82
C VAL A 60 -5.08 2.86 -3.45
N PHE A 61 -3.75 2.76 -3.59
CA PHE A 61 -2.96 3.80 -4.23
C PHE A 61 -3.36 4.02 -5.69
N VAL A 62 -3.57 2.92 -6.46
CA VAL A 62 -4.05 3.00 -7.85
C VAL A 62 -5.41 3.67 -7.92
N LEU A 63 -6.32 3.37 -6.97
CA LEU A 63 -7.62 4.02 -6.88
C LEU A 63 -7.46 5.55 -6.66
N LEU A 64 -6.63 5.97 -5.70
CA LEU A 64 -6.38 7.38 -5.44
C LEU A 64 -5.75 8.09 -6.65
N ALA A 65 -4.80 7.45 -7.33
CA ALA A 65 -4.18 7.98 -8.54
C ALA A 65 -5.18 8.09 -9.70
N GLY A 66 -6.09 7.12 -9.84
CA GLY A 66 -7.16 7.16 -10.84
C GLY A 66 -8.16 8.30 -10.60
N ILE A 67 -8.50 8.56 -9.35
CA ILE A 67 -9.36 9.69 -8.97
C ILE A 67 -8.64 11.01 -9.30
N ASP A 68 -7.35 11.14 -8.92
CA ASP A 68 -6.56 12.35 -9.19
C ASP A 68 -6.44 12.63 -10.70
N TYR A 69 -6.22 11.58 -11.49
CA TYR A 69 -6.19 11.68 -12.96
C TYR A 69 -7.54 12.12 -13.53
N SER A 70 -8.66 11.63 -12.99
CA SER A 70 -10.01 11.98 -13.43
C SER A 70 -10.36 13.44 -13.17
N LEU A 71 -9.80 14.01 -12.10
CA LEU A 71 -9.99 15.41 -11.69
C LEU A 71 -9.04 16.41 -12.39
N GLY A 72 -8.24 15.94 -13.37
CA GLY A 72 -7.33 16.78 -14.15
C GLY A 72 -5.89 16.79 -13.63
N PHE A 73 -5.48 15.74 -12.92
CA PHE A 73 -4.13 15.47 -12.44
C PHE A 73 -3.51 16.63 -11.64
N GLN A 74 -4.06 16.87 -10.46
CA GLN A 74 -3.56 17.89 -9.54
C GLN A 74 -2.30 17.42 -8.77
N GLY A 75 -1.95 16.11 -8.84
CA GLY A 75 -0.79 15.53 -8.18
C GLY A 75 -0.95 15.34 -6.65
N TRP A 76 -2.17 15.50 -6.13
CA TRP A 76 -2.43 15.31 -4.69
C TRP A 76 -2.31 13.84 -4.27
N SER A 77 -2.56 12.90 -5.18
CA SER A 77 -2.41 11.47 -4.92
C SER A 77 -0.96 11.11 -4.58
N ILE A 78 0.01 11.71 -5.26
CA ILE A 78 1.43 11.50 -4.99
C ILE A 78 1.88 12.30 -3.78
N ARG A 79 1.39 13.55 -3.64
CA ARG A 79 1.83 14.46 -2.56
C ARG A 79 1.30 14.06 -1.18
N TYR A 80 0.06 13.59 -1.10
CA TYR A 80 -0.61 13.25 0.15
C TYR A 80 -1.12 11.80 0.16
N GLY A 81 -1.69 11.30 -0.92
CA GLY A 81 -2.27 9.96 -1.01
C GLY A 81 -1.25 8.86 -0.78
N LEU A 82 -0.14 8.90 -1.49
CA LEU A 82 0.93 7.90 -1.36
C LEU A 82 1.48 7.82 0.07
N PRO A 83 1.94 8.92 0.71
CA PRO A 83 2.45 8.84 2.07
C PRO A 83 1.40 8.39 3.08
N CYS A 84 0.14 8.78 2.93
CA CYS A 84 -0.94 8.30 3.81
C CYS A 84 -1.17 6.79 3.69
N VAL A 85 -1.19 6.25 2.47
CA VAL A 85 -1.30 4.80 2.23
C VAL A 85 -0.10 4.06 2.83
N LEU A 86 1.11 4.59 2.68
CA LEU A 86 2.32 4.00 3.25
C LEU A 86 2.28 4.02 4.79
N LEU A 87 1.85 5.11 5.42
CA LEU A 87 1.71 5.17 6.87
C LEU A 87 0.64 4.20 7.39
N ALA A 88 -0.50 4.12 6.72
CA ALA A 88 -1.55 3.15 7.07
C ALA A 88 -1.03 1.71 6.96
N LEU A 89 -0.27 1.41 5.90
CA LEU A 89 0.37 0.11 5.71
C LEU A 89 1.39 -0.20 6.82
N ALA A 90 2.19 0.79 7.24
CA ALA A 90 3.14 0.63 8.35
C ALA A 90 2.42 0.26 9.66
N VAL A 91 1.29 0.92 9.97
CA VAL A 91 0.46 0.60 11.15
C VAL A 91 -0.10 -0.82 11.06
N ILE A 92 -0.62 -1.23 9.90
CA ILE A 92 -1.14 -2.59 9.69
C ILE A 92 -0.04 -3.63 9.88
N ILE A 93 1.17 -3.41 9.35
CA ILE A 93 2.31 -4.31 9.52
C ILE A 93 2.68 -4.42 11.00
N LEU A 94 2.72 -3.29 11.72
CA LEU A 94 3.01 -3.27 13.14
C LEU A 94 1.99 -4.10 13.94
N VAL A 95 0.70 -3.91 13.68
CA VAL A 95 -0.37 -4.70 14.31
C VAL A 95 -0.22 -6.19 13.99
N CYS A 96 0.02 -6.54 12.71
CA CYS A 96 0.23 -7.93 12.30
C CYS A 96 1.44 -8.56 12.97
N MET A 97 2.52 -7.80 13.18
CA MET A 97 3.70 -8.27 13.90
C MET A 97 3.40 -8.53 15.37
N ILE A 98 2.63 -7.65 16.04
CA ILE A 98 2.25 -7.85 17.44
C ILE A 98 1.38 -9.10 17.59
N VAL A 99 0.42 -9.30 16.70
CA VAL A 99 -0.51 -10.44 16.74
C VAL A 99 0.18 -11.76 16.37
N ASN A 100 1.09 -11.75 15.39
CA ASN A 100 1.73 -12.96 14.87
C ASN A 100 3.27 -12.88 14.96
N PHE A 101 3.76 -12.71 16.17
CA PHE A 101 5.18 -12.55 16.47
C PHE A 101 6.02 -13.79 16.16
N ALA A 102 5.40 -14.97 16.04
CA ALA A 102 6.10 -16.23 15.74
C ALA A 102 6.75 -16.25 14.34
N ASN A 103 6.17 -15.55 13.36
CA ASN A 103 6.59 -15.56 11.96
C ASN A 103 7.27 -14.25 11.51
N TRP A 104 8.00 -13.58 12.41
CA TRP A 104 8.64 -12.28 12.16
C TRP A 104 9.58 -12.26 10.95
N GLN A 105 10.23 -13.41 10.63
CA GLN A 105 11.16 -13.54 9.50
C GLN A 105 10.49 -13.22 8.14
N ASN A 106 9.22 -13.57 8.00
CA ASN A 106 8.46 -13.29 6.77
C ASN A 106 8.20 -11.79 6.54
N TYR A 107 8.23 -11.01 7.63
CA TYR A 107 8.03 -9.55 7.55
C TYR A 107 9.32 -8.80 7.22
N LEU A 108 10.51 -9.35 7.59
CA LEU A 108 11.80 -8.69 7.36
C LEU A 108 12.06 -8.36 5.89
N THR A 109 11.92 -9.36 5.02
CA THR A 109 12.18 -9.18 3.59
C THR A 109 11.28 -8.10 2.99
N MET A 110 10.00 -8.12 3.36
CA MET A 110 9.03 -7.12 2.88
C MET A 110 9.30 -5.72 3.47
N GLN A 111 9.76 -5.64 4.72
CA GLN A 111 10.15 -4.36 5.34
C GLN A 111 11.35 -3.74 4.64
N ILE A 112 12.36 -4.53 4.24
CA ILE A 112 13.51 -4.02 3.47
C ILE A 112 13.03 -3.36 2.18
N PHE A 113 12.14 -4.00 1.43
CA PHE A 113 11.55 -3.41 0.22
C PHE A 113 10.82 -2.12 0.51
N MET A 114 10.08 -2.04 1.63
CA MET A 114 9.37 -0.82 2.01
C MET A 114 10.29 0.31 2.46
N VAL A 115 11.39 0.00 3.15
CA VAL A 115 12.43 0.98 3.47
C VAL A 115 13.04 1.54 2.19
N LEU A 116 13.40 0.68 1.22
CA LEU A 116 13.94 1.12 -0.07
C LEU A 116 12.93 1.97 -0.85
N PHE A 117 11.66 1.56 -0.86
CA PHE A 117 10.60 2.30 -1.53
C PHE A 117 10.34 3.68 -0.88
N SER A 118 10.34 3.74 0.46
CA SER A 118 10.19 5.00 1.21
C SER A 118 11.38 5.93 1.03
N LEU A 119 12.59 5.37 0.90
CA LEU A 119 13.79 6.12 0.54
C LEU A 119 13.68 6.72 -0.86
N GLY A 120 13.23 5.94 -1.84
CA GLY A 120 12.98 6.42 -3.20
C GLY A 120 11.96 7.55 -3.24
N TYR A 121 10.87 7.43 -2.47
CA TYR A 121 9.87 8.49 -2.33
C TYR A 121 10.44 9.75 -1.66
N LEU A 122 11.31 9.59 -0.65
CA LEU A 122 11.99 10.71 0.00
C LEU A 122 12.91 11.45 -0.99
N ILE A 123 13.72 10.72 -1.76
CA ILE A 123 14.58 11.30 -2.80
C ILE A 123 13.73 12.06 -3.83
N TYR A 124 12.64 11.45 -4.32
CA TYR A 124 11.70 12.10 -5.24
C TYR A 124 11.13 13.40 -4.67
N SER A 125 10.73 13.39 -3.38
CA SER A 125 10.17 14.57 -2.72
C SER A 125 11.18 15.70 -2.50
N VAL A 126 12.44 15.35 -2.24
CA VAL A 126 13.52 16.35 -2.01
C VAL A 126 14.00 16.95 -3.33
N VAL A 127 14.22 16.13 -4.35
CA VAL A 127 14.79 16.54 -5.64
C VAL A 127 13.71 17.09 -6.57
N GLY A 128 12.56 16.43 -6.64
CA GLY A 128 11.52 16.67 -7.66
C GLY A 128 10.50 17.76 -7.34
N ARG A 129 10.55 18.42 -6.18
CA ARG A 129 9.56 19.41 -5.71
C ARG A 129 8.08 18.93 -5.75
N GLY A 130 7.82 17.69 -6.09
CA GLY A 130 6.47 17.14 -6.28
C GLY A 130 5.81 16.56 -5.02
N GLY A 131 6.58 16.28 -3.97
CA GLY A 131 6.12 15.65 -2.73
C GLY A 131 6.05 16.61 -1.54
N ASN A 132 5.38 16.16 -0.46
CA ASN A 132 5.44 16.85 0.82
C ASN A 132 6.68 16.35 1.60
N ARG A 133 7.69 17.22 1.77
CA ARG A 133 8.97 16.89 2.42
C ARG A 133 8.77 16.34 3.83
N ILE A 134 7.90 16.96 4.62
CA ILE A 134 7.66 16.56 6.02
C ILE A 134 7.08 15.14 6.06
N LEU A 135 6.05 14.87 5.25
CA LEU A 135 5.44 13.54 5.17
C LEU A 135 6.43 12.47 4.69
N SER A 136 7.30 12.81 3.73
CA SER A 136 8.33 11.87 3.22
C SER A 136 9.33 11.48 4.31
N TRP A 137 9.76 12.42 5.14
CA TRP A 137 10.64 12.14 6.29
C TRP A 137 9.94 11.29 7.35
N ILE A 138 8.65 11.56 7.64
CA ILE A 138 7.86 10.78 8.58
C ILE A 138 7.72 9.34 8.09
N VAL A 139 7.36 9.13 6.81
CA VAL A 139 7.23 7.80 6.21
C VAL A 139 8.54 7.02 6.28
N PHE A 140 9.65 7.64 5.85
CA PHE A 140 10.96 7.00 5.88
C PHE A 140 11.38 6.65 7.30
N GLY A 141 11.25 7.59 8.24
CA GLY A 141 11.56 7.36 9.66
C GLY A 141 10.72 6.24 10.28
N THR A 142 9.43 6.16 9.94
CA THR A 142 8.53 5.11 10.42
C THR A 142 8.97 3.73 9.93
N TYR A 143 9.28 3.57 8.65
CA TYR A 143 9.73 2.29 8.11
C TYR A 143 11.10 1.88 8.63
N LEU A 144 12.02 2.84 8.78
CA LEU A 144 13.34 2.60 9.35
C LEU A 144 13.25 2.13 10.81
N THR A 145 12.43 2.80 11.62
CA THR A 145 12.18 2.41 13.03
C THR A 145 11.53 1.03 13.13
N LEU A 146 10.54 0.73 12.30
CA LEU A 146 9.92 -0.59 12.25
C LEU A 146 10.93 -1.68 11.92
N TRP A 147 11.79 -1.43 10.94
CA TRP A 147 12.83 -2.38 10.52
C TRP A 147 13.85 -2.62 11.63
N VAL A 148 14.38 -1.56 12.25
CA VAL A 148 15.32 -1.66 13.36
C VAL A 148 14.69 -2.38 14.56
N MET A 149 13.44 -2.03 14.91
CA MET A 149 12.69 -2.70 15.98
C MET A 149 12.51 -4.20 15.73
N THR A 150 12.22 -4.57 14.49
CA THR A 150 12.08 -5.98 14.08
C THR A 150 13.41 -6.73 14.21
N MET A 151 14.53 -6.11 13.85
CA MET A 151 15.86 -6.69 14.01
C MET A 151 16.22 -6.93 15.48
N ILE A 152 15.95 -5.95 16.36
CA ILE A 152 16.26 -6.04 17.79
C ILE A 152 15.40 -7.13 18.46
N LEU A 153 14.11 -7.16 18.18
CA LEU A 153 13.19 -8.13 18.77
C LEU A 153 13.43 -9.54 18.23
N GLY A 154 13.76 -9.65 16.93
CA GLY A 154 14.06 -10.93 16.30
C GLY A 154 15.35 -11.56 16.80
N GLY A 155 16.40 -10.77 17.00
CA GLY A 155 17.69 -11.24 17.53
C GLY A 155 17.56 -11.87 18.93
N ARG A 156 16.83 -11.22 19.82
CA ARG A 156 16.61 -11.73 21.19
C ARG A 156 15.84 -13.07 21.22
N LYS A 157 14.94 -13.29 20.30
CA LYS A 157 14.16 -14.53 20.24
C LYS A 157 14.95 -15.68 19.62
N ALA A 158 15.78 -15.40 18.63
CA ALA A 158 16.71 -16.37 18.04
C ALA A 158 17.73 -16.86 19.10
N GLU A 159 18.26 -15.95 19.91
CA GLU A 159 19.16 -16.29 21.01
C GLU A 159 18.47 -17.18 22.07
N ASN A 160 17.23 -16.86 22.45
CA ASN A 160 16.48 -17.65 23.41
C ASN A 160 16.10 -19.06 22.88
N GLU A 161 15.81 -19.19 21.59
CA GLU A 161 15.54 -20.50 20.97
C GLU A 161 16.80 -21.35 20.84
N VAL A 162 17.94 -20.74 20.52
CA VAL A 162 19.23 -21.43 20.48
C VAL A 162 19.60 -21.91 21.90
N ARG A 163 19.49 -21.08 22.91
CA ARG A 163 19.72 -21.47 24.32
C ARG A 163 18.81 -22.61 24.73
N ARG A 164 17.55 -22.60 24.34
CA ARG A 164 16.56 -23.63 24.67
C ARG A 164 16.83 -24.97 23.95
N LYS A 165 17.32 -24.93 22.71
CA LYS A 165 17.65 -26.16 21.95
C LYS A 165 18.98 -26.80 22.36
N PHE A 166 19.92 -26.00 22.83
CA PHE A 166 21.26 -26.49 23.20
C PHE A 166 21.47 -26.62 24.71
N HIS A 167 20.42 -26.43 25.55
CA HIS A 167 20.49 -26.54 27.01
C HIS A 167 21.66 -25.74 27.63
N LEU A 168 22.00 -24.58 27.08
CA LEU A 168 23.01 -23.65 27.59
C LEU A 168 22.37 -22.63 28.53
#